data_f5c13d652dad5ecc670380fa31691adb
#
_entry.id   f5c13d652dad5ecc670380fa31691adb
#
_cell.length_a   1.000
_cell.length_b   1.000
_cell.length_c   1.000
_cell.angle_alpha   90.00
_cell.angle_beta   90.00
_cell.angle_gamma   90.00
#
_symmetry.space_group_name_H-M   'P 1'
#
loop_
_entity.id
_entity.type
_entity.pdbx_description
1 polymer ?
#
loop_
_entity_poly.entity_id
_entity_poly.type
_entity_poly.pdbx_seq_one_letter_code
_entity_poly.pdbx_strand_id
1 'polypeptide(L)'
;MNQSFSKLNSAAVLERGIDVLLAVKNTPVATASEIQQQVMPDVTKRAVQRYLKNFVQIGLLYVKAKSGEEYRYYLTGKAKQLFGVQG
;
A
#
# COMPACT_ATOMS: atom_id res chain seq x y z
N MET A 1 -8.19 -25.87 -13.82
CA MET A 1 -8.18 -24.59 -13.12
C MET A 1 -8.57 -23.47 -14.07
N ASN A 2 -9.38 -22.58 -13.61
CA ASN A 2 -9.84 -21.47 -14.43
C ASN A 2 -8.84 -20.32 -14.38
N GLN A 3 -7.99 -20.22 -15.41
CA GLN A 3 -6.96 -19.18 -15.46
C GLN A 3 -7.54 -17.78 -15.62
N SER A 4 -8.66 -17.64 -16.32
CA SER A 4 -9.33 -16.35 -16.48
C SER A 4 -9.78 -15.79 -15.15
N PHE A 5 -10.33 -16.63 -14.29
CA PHE A 5 -10.73 -16.24 -12.95
C PHE A 5 -9.54 -15.79 -12.11
N SER A 6 -8.43 -16.54 -12.18
CA SER A 6 -7.21 -16.17 -11.47
C SER A 6 -6.65 -14.83 -11.93
N LYS A 7 -6.69 -14.58 -13.25
CA LYS A 7 -6.22 -13.29 -13.79
C LYS A 7 -7.09 -12.14 -13.32
N LEU A 8 -8.40 -12.31 -13.26
CA LEU A 8 -9.30 -11.27 -12.77
C LEU A 8 -9.03 -10.95 -11.30
N ASN A 9 -8.85 -11.98 -10.47
CA ASN A 9 -8.50 -11.78 -9.08
C ASN A 9 -7.16 -11.07 -8.92
N SER A 10 -6.17 -11.47 -9.69
CA SER A 10 -4.85 -10.87 -9.65
C SER A 10 -4.89 -9.41 -10.07
N ALA A 11 -5.69 -9.10 -11.10
CA ALA A 11 -5.85 -7.72 -11.57
C ALA A 11 -6.51 -6.85 -10.50
N ALA A 12 -7.54 -7.37 -9.83
CA ALA A 12 -8.21 -6.62 -8.77
C ALA A 12 -7.28 -6.37 -7.58
N VAL A 13 -6.51 -7.38 -7.19
CA VAL A 13 -5.53 -7.23 -6.12
C VAL A 13 -4.46 -6.21 -6.49
N LEU A 14 -3.96 -6.27 -7.72
CA LEU A 14 -2.97 -5.32 -8.21
C LEU A 14 -3.51 -3.90 -8.21
N GLU A 15 -4.73 -3.71 -8.69
CA GLU A 15 -5.37 -2.40 -8.74
C GLU A 15 -5.49 -1.80 -7.34
N ARG A 16 -5.96 -2.58 -6.38
CA ARG A 16 -6.05 -2.12 -4.98
C ARG A 16 -4.68 -1.83 -4.40
N GLY A 17 -3.69 -2.64 -4.75
CA GLY A 17 -2.30 -2.41 -4.33
C GLY A 17 -1.77 -1.09 -4.85
N ILE A 18 -2.04 -0.77 -6.11
CA ILE A 18 -1.64 0.52 -6.70
C ILE A 18 -2.31 1.66 -5.96
N ASP A 19 -3.60 1.53 -5.65
CA ASP A 19 -4.33 2.55 -4.89
C ASP A 19 -3.68 2.78 -3.51
N VAL A 20 -3.26 1.73 -2.84
CA VAL A 20 -2.56 1.84 -1.56
C VAL A 20 -1.23 2.59 -1.72
N LEU A 21 -0.45 2.25 -2.74
CA LEU A 21 0.83 2.93 -3.00
C LEU A 21 0.62 4.41 -3.32
N LEU A 22 -0.38 4.72 -4.12
CA LEU A 22 -0.71 6.12 -4.44
C LEU A 22 -1.15 6.88 -3.19
N ALA A 23 -1.90 6.23 -2.31
CA ALA A 23 -2.32 6.84 -1.06
C ALA A 23 -1.11 7.17 -0.18
N VAL A 24 -0.14 6.25 -0.09
CA VAL A 24 1.09 6.51 0.67
C VAL A 24 1.83 7.69 0.06
N LYS A 25 1.94 7.74 -1.27
CA LYS A 25 2.61 8.83 -1.97
C LYS A 25 1.96 10.19 -1.66
N ASN A 26 0.63 10.22 -1.60
CA ASN A 26 -0.12 11.47 -1.52
C ASN A 26 -0.53 11.85 -0.09
N THR A 27 -0.20 11.03 0.90
CA THR A 27 -0.59 11.27 2.30
C THR A 27 0.67 11.59 3.12
N PRO A 28 0.75 12.81 3.69
CA PRO A 28 1.94 13.20 4.48
C PRO A 28 2.21 12.29 5.68
N VAL A 29 1.15 11.79 6.32
CA VAL A 29 1.29 10.85 7.44
C VAL A 29 0.52 9.59 7.06
N ALA A 30 1.19 8.66 6.41
CA ALA A 30 0.55 7.47 5.85
C ALA A 30 0.54 6.34 6.87
N THR A 31 -0.51 6.28 7.68
CA THR A 31 -0.78 5.14 8.57
C THR A 31 -1.81 4.23 7.94
N ALA A 32 -1.93 3.00 8.44
CA ALA A 32 -2.95 2.08 7.95
C ALA A 32 -4.36 2.65 8.14
N SER A 33 -4.61 3.35 9.24
CA SER A 33 -5.90 3.98 9.49
C SER A 33 -6.23 5.05 8.46
N GLU A 34 -5.29 5.93 8.15
CA GLU A 34 -5.49 6.99 7.16
C GLU A 34 -5.74 6.40 5.77
N ILE A 35 -4.96 5.43 5.38
CA ILE A 35 -5.09 4.80 4.05
C ILE A 35 -6.43 4.08 3.95
N GLN A 36 -6.83 3.35 4.99
CA GLN A 36 -8.11 2.66 5.00
C GLN A 36 -9.27 3.65 4.83
N GLN A 37 -9.25 4.77 5.54
CA GLN A 37 -10.30 5.77 5.45
C GLN A 37 -10.37 6.45 4.09
N GLN A 38 -9.22 6.77 3.51
CA GLN A 38 -9.16 7.54 2.26
C GLN A 38 -9.41 6.71 1.02
N VAL A 39 -8.91 5.47 1.01
CA VAL A 39 -8.84 4.67 -0.22
C VAL A 39 -9.74 3.47 -0.19
N MET A 40 -9.85 2.83 0.95
CA MET A 40 -10.52 1.53 1.06
C MET A 40 -11.48 1.50 2.26
N PRO A 41 -12.46 2.41 2.31
CA PRO A 41 -13.35 2.45 3.47
C PRO A 41 -14.23 1.21 3.60
N ASP A 42 -14.39 0.45 2.53
CA ASP A 42 -15.14 -0.81 2.51
C ASP A 42 -14.30 -2.02 2.88
N VAL A 43 -13.01 -1.83 3.14
CA VAL A 43 -12.08 -2.90 3.46
C VAL A 43 -11.61 -2.72 4.90
N THR A 44 -11.34 -3.83 5.59
CA THR A 44 -10.89 -3.75 6.98
C THR A 44 -9.49 -3.16 7.07
N LYS A 45 -9.20 -2.54 8.19
CA LYS A 45 -7.85 -2.04 8.48
C LYS A 45 -6.83 -3.17 8.40
N ARG A 46 -7.21 -4.37 8.84
CA ARG A 46 -6.33 -5.54 8.78
C ARG A 46 -5.93 -5.89 7.35
N ALA A 47 -6.87 -5.79 6.42
CA ALA A 47 -6.57 -6.03 5.01
C ALA A 47 -5.61 -4.98 4.46
N VAL A 48 -5.80 -3.72 4.81
CA VAL A 48 -4.89 -2.63 4.44
C VAL A 48 -3.50 -2.89 5.01
N GLN A 49 -3.41 -3.31 6.26
CA GLN A 49 -2.12 -3.63 6.90
C GLN A 49 -1.41 -4.76 6.15
N ARG A 50 -2.16 -5.73 5.62
CA ARG A 50 -1.58 -6.83 4.85
C ARG A 50 -0.95 -6.32 3.55
N TYR A 51 -1.64 -5.42 2.83
CA TYR A 51 -1.06 -4.79 1.64
C TYR A 51 0.22 -4.04 1.98
N LEU A 52 0.18 -3.24 3.03
CA LEU A 52 1.35 -2.45 3.45
C LEU A 52 2.53 -3.34 3.82
N LYS A 53 2.27 -4.40 4.57
CA LYS A 53 3.31 -5.35 4.96
C LYS A 53 3.95 -6.00 3.74
N ASN A 54 3.14 -6.41 2.78
CA ASN A 54 3.64 -7.03 1.56
C ASN A 54 4.52 -6.06 0.77
N PHE A 55 4.12 -4.80 0.68
CA PHE A 55 4.92 -3.80 -0.02
C PHE A 55 6.24 -3.51 0.67
N VAL A 56 6.27 -3.57 2.01
CA VAL A 56 7.52 -3.45 2.74
C VAL A 56 8.44 -4.64 2.40
N GLN A 57 7.88 -5.84 2.37
CA GLN A 57 8.66 -7.04 2.09
C GLN A 57 9.28 -7.03 0.70
N ILE A 58 8.59 -6.49 -0.30
CA ILE A 58 9.12 -6.44 -1.67
C ILE A 58 9.92 -5.18 -1.96
N GLY A 59 10.10 -4.32 -0.97
CA GLY A 59 10.97 -3.14 -1.10
C GLY A 59 10.34 -1.92 -1.74
N LEU A 60 9.02 -1.83 -1.79
CA LEU A 60 8.34 -0.64 -2.32
C LEU A 60 8.02 0.36 -1.23
N LEU A 61 7.88 -0.08 0.00
CA LEU A 61 7.65 0.80 1.15
C LEU A 61 8.69 0.51 2.23
N TYR A 62 8.97 1.51 3.03
CA TYR A 62 9.63 1.30 4.31
C TYR A 62 8.75 1.87 5.41
N VAL A 63 8.98 1.42 6.62
CA VAL A 63 8.14 1.74 7.76
C VAL A 63 8.97 2.38 8.85
N LYS A 64 8.40 3.39 9.49
CA LYS A 64 8.95 3.96 10.73
C LYS A 64 7.97 3.71 11.84
N ALA A 65 8.46 3.20 12.95
CA ALA A 65 7.66 2.89 14.12
C ALA A 65 8.10 3.76 15.28
N LYS A 66 7.11 4.29 15.98
CA LYS A 66 7.30 5.04 17.21
C LYS A 66 6.52 4.35 18.30
N SER A 67 7.11 4.24 19.48
CA SER A 67 6.44 3.59 20.60
C SER A 67 5.08 4.26 20.89
N GLY A 68 4.05 3.44 20.93
CA GLY A 68 2.68 3.90 21.22
C GLY A 68 1.94 4.52 20.05
N GLU A 69 2.53 4.55 18.87
CA GLU A 69 1.91 5.12 17.69
C GLU A 69 1.78 4.08 16.58
N GLU A 70 0.87 4.32 15.62
CA GLU A 70 0.77 3.48 14.44
C GLU A 70 2.03 3.64 13.58
N TYR A 71 2.37 2.58 12.86
CA TYR A 71 3.45 2.61 11.87
C TYR A 71 3.13 3.62 10.78
N ARG A 72 4.15 4.36 10.37
CA ARG A 72 4.07 5.29 9.25
C ARG A 72 4.83 4.69 8.07
N TYR A 73 4.23 4.74 6.90
CA TYR A 73 4.76 4.12 5.70
C TYR A 73 5.22 5.18 4.71
N TYR A 74 6.32 4.89 4.04
CA TYR A 74 6.94 5.82 3.09
C TYR A 74 7.37 5.05 1.85
N LEU A 75 7.35 5.73 0.69
CA LEU A 75 7.86 5.13 -0.54
C LEU A 75 9.38 5.01 -0.48
N THR A 76 9.88 3.86 -0.94
CA THR A 76 11.32 3.68 -1.15
C THR A 76 11.73 4.38 -2.45
N GLY A 77 13.04 4.49 -2.69
CA GLY A 77 13.54 4.99 -3.96
C GLY A 77 13.04 4.16 -5.16
N LYS A 78 12.96 2.85 -4.97
CA LYS A 78 12.43 1.94 -5.99
C LYS A 78 10.98 2.28 -6.36
N ALA A 79 10.14 2.52 -5.37
CA ALA A 79 8.75 2.87 -5.61
C ALA A 79 8.64 4.24 -6.28
N LYS A 80 9.44 5.20 -5.86
CA LYS A 80 9.45 6.53 -6.47
C LYS A 80 9.81 6.47 -7.94
N GLN A 81 10.72 5.60 -8.31
CA GLN A 81 11.06 5.40 -9.72
C GLN A 81 9.89 4.86 -10.52
N LEU A 82 9.11 3.96 -9.96
CA LEU A 82 7.93 3.42 -10.63
C LEU A 82 6.89 4.50 -10.96
N PHE A 83 6.78 5.52 -10.12
CA PHE A 83 5.85 6.61 -10.34
C PHE A 83 6.46 7.78 -11.10
N GLY A 84 7.74 7.67 -11.49
CA GLY A 84 8.43 8.77 -12.13
C GLY A 84 8.74 9.95 -11.22
N VAL A 85 8.68 9.72 -9.91
CA VAL A 85 8.99 10.75 -8.92
C VAL A 85 10.49 10.92 -8.81
N GLN A 86 10.99 12.16 -8.92
CA GLN A 86 12.39 12.46 -8.77
C GLN A 86 12.66 13.02 -7.37
N GLY A 87 13.75 12.60 -6.81
CA GLY A 87 14.18 13.12 -5.52
C GLY A 87 14.07 12.19 -4.37
#